data_6293515bf669055911f8c13f7b9d6f21
#
_entry.id   6293515bf669055911f8c13f7b9d6f21
#
_cell.length_a   1.000
_cell.length_b   1.000
_cell.length_c   1.000
_cell.angle_alpha   90.00
_cell.angle_beta   90.00
_cell.angle_gamma   90.00
#
_symmetry.space_group_name_H-M   'P 1'
#
loop_
_entity.id
_entity.type
_entity.pdbx_description
1 polymer ?
#
loop_
_entity_poly.entity_id
_entity_poly.type
_entity_poly.pdbx_seq_one_letter_code
_entity_poly.pdbx_strand_id
1 'polypeptide(L)' 'MSYAETRELVRLRYELRRLLAERPPGADAEARRLIGRIEQLVAADTEEAAVVVPELARWAVSLALPP' A
#
# COMPACT_ATOMS: atom_id res chain seq x y z
N MET A 1 2.87 1.18 16.95
CA MET A 1 2.60 0.00 16.09
C MET A 1 3.35 -1.20 16.67
N SER A 2 2.69 -2.35 16.75
CA SER A 2 3.33 -3.56 17.26
C SER A 2 4.34 -4.11 16.24
N TYR A 3 5.20 -5.02 16.70
CA TYR A 3 6.17 -5.68 15.81
C TYR A 3 5.46 -6.44 14.67
N ALA A 4 4.37 -7.14 15.00
CA ALA A 4 3.61 -7.89 14.01
C ALA A 4 2.98 -6.96 12.96
N GLU A 5 2.45 -5.83 13.39
CA GLU A 5 1.89 -4.83 12.49
C GLU A 5 2.95 -4.19 11.60
N THR A 6 4.13 -3.93 12.15
CA THR A 6 5.26 -3.40 11.38
C THR A 6 5.68 -4.39 10.30
N ARG A 7 5.77 -5.67 10.62
CA ARG A 7 6.09 -6.72 9.64
C ARG A 7 5.02 -6.81 8.55
N GLU A 8 3.77 -6.75 8.94
CA GLU A 8 2.66 -6.77 7.98
C GLU A 8 2.74 -5.58 7.04
N LEU A 9 3.00 -4.38 7.57
CA LEU A 9 3.11 -3.18 6.76
C LEU A 9 4.23 -3.29 5.72
N VAL A 10 5.40 -3.77 6.12
CA VAL A 10 6.53 -3.95 5.21
C VAL A 10 6.16 -4.91 4.08
N ARG A 11 5.54 -6.04 4.42
CA ARG A 11 5.12 -7.03 3.43
C ARG A 11 4.08 -6.47 2.45
N LEU A 12 3.08 -5.75 2.98
CA LEU A 12 2.03 -5.17 2.14
C LEU A 12 2.59 -4.13 1.16
N ARG A 13 3.52 -3.30 1.64
CA ARG A 13 4.16 -2.31 0.77
C ARG A 13 4.98 -2.97 -0.33
N TYR A 14 5.70 -4.03 0.00
CA TYR A 14 6.47 -4.79 -0.99
C TYR A 14 5.55 -5.41 -2.05
N GLU A 15 4.48 -6.08 -1.61
CA GLU A 15 3.54 -6.71 -2.52
C GLU A 15 2.84 -5.69 -3.42
N LEU A 16 2.47 -4.55 -2.86
CA LEU A 16 1.82 -3.48 -3.63
C LEU A 16 2.74 -2.95 -4.73
N ARG A 17 4.01 -2.71 -4.42
CA ARG A 17 4.97 -2.27 -5.43
C ARG A 17 5.10 -3.30 -6.54
N ARG A 18 5.14 -4.57 -6.17
CA ARG A 18 5.26 -5.65 -7.15
C ARG A 18 4.03 -5.73 -8.05
N LEU A 19 2.84 -5.63 -7.47
CA LEU A 19 1.60 -5.64 -8.25
C LEU A 19 1.55 -4.49 -9.24
N LEU A 20 1.95 -3.30 -8.83
CA LEU A 20 1.93 -2.12 -9.70
C LEU A 20 3.00 -2.19 -10.78
N ALA A 21 4.11 -2.87 -10.53
CA ALA A 21 5.16 -3.05 -11.52
C ALA A 21 4.79 -4.12 -12.55
N GLU A 22 4.26 -5.24 -12.11
CA GLU A 22 3.96 -6.40 -12.97
C GLU A 22 2.59 -6.34 -13.61
N ARG A 23 1.63 -5.73 -12.94
CA ARG A 23 0.24 -5.58 -13.42
C ARG A 23 -0.39 -6.90 -13.90
N PRO A 24 -0.39 -7.97 -13.08
CA PRO A 24 -1.07 -9.20 -13.47
C PRO A 24 -2.59 -9.01 -13.52
N PRO A 25 -3.35 -9.92 -14.13
CA PRO A 25 -4.83 -9.82 -14.12
C PRO A 25 -5.36 -9.68 -12.70
N GLY A 26 -6.26 -8.74 -12.48
CA GLY A 26 -6.83 -8.48 -11.16
C GLY A 26 -5.93 -7.65 -10.24
N ALA A 27 -4.78 -7.16 -10.73
CA ALA A 27 -3.84 -6.40 -9.91
C ALA A 27 -4.45 -5.14 -9.30
N ASP A 28 -5.28 -4.42 -10.05
CA ASP A 28 -5.87 -3.16 -9.57
C ASP A 28 -6.79 -3.39 -8.36
N ALA A 29 -7.63 -4.42 -8.41
CA ALA A 29 -8.50 -4.77 -7.29
C ALA A 29 -7.70 -5.20 -6.06
N GLU A 30 -6.68 -6.03 -6.28
CA GLU A 30 -5.80 -6.49 -5.20
C GLU A 30 -5.01 -5.33 -4.61
N ALA A 31 -4.48 -4.43 -5.46
CA ALA A 31 -3.74 -3.26 -4.99
C ALA A 31 -4.61 -2.35 -4.12
N ARG A 32 -5.87 -2.12 -4.51
CA ARG A 32 -6.79 -1.32 -3.71
C ARG A 32 -7.06 -1.96 -2.35
N ARG A 33 -7.19 -3.28 -2.31
CA ARG A 33 -7.36 -4.00 -1.05
C ARG A 33 -6.15 -3.84 -0.13
N LEU A 34 -4.95 -3.95 -0.69
CA LEU A 34 -3.72 -3.75 0.07
C LEU A 34 -3.59 -2.31 0.57
N ILE A 35 -3.93 -1.33 -0.25
CA ILE A 35 -3.93 0.07 0.16
C ILE A 35 -4.87 0.28 1.34
N GLY A 36 -6.08 -0.26 1.29
CA GLY A 36 -7.04 -0.16 2.37
C GLY A 36 -6.50 -0.73 3.68
N ARG A 37 -5.83 -1.87 3.62
CA ARG A 37 -5.22 -2.47 4.82
C ARG A 37 -4.06 -1.62 5.35
N ILE A 38 -3.22 -1.09 4.44
CA ILE A 38 -2.13 -0.20 4.84
C ILE A 38 -2.67 1.05 5.55
N GLU A 39 -3.72 1.65 5.01
CA GLU A 39 -4.37 2.81 5.64
C GLU A 39 -4.83 2.48 7.06
N GLN A 40 -5.43 1.30 7.27
CA GLN A 40 -5.84 0.87 8.60
C GLN A 40 -4.67 0.74 9.56
N LEU A 41 -3.56 0.18 9.09
CA LEU A 41 -2.38 -0.03 9.93
C LEU A 41 -1.73 1.29 10.36
N VAL A 42 -1.72 2.30 9.50
CA VAL A 42 -1.05 3.57 9.80
C VAL A 42 -1.98 4.62 10.41
N ALA A 43 -3.27 4.34 10.49
CA ALA A 43 -4.26 5.32 10.96
C ALA A 43 -3.99 5.82 12.39
N ALA A 44 -3.43 4.97 13.25
CA ALA A 44 -3.14 5.32 14.63
C ALA A 44 -1.66 5.63 14.88
N ASP A 45 -0.85 5.70 13.84
CA ASP A 45 0.60 5.90 13.96
C ASP A 45 1.05 7.06 13.06
N THR A 46 1.16 8.24 13.66
CA THR A 46 1.47 9.46 12.92
C THR A 46 2.86 9.44 12.27
N GLU A 47 3.83 8.78 12.90
CA GLU A 47 5.18 8.68 12.33
C GLU A 47 5.18 7.84 11.07
N GLU A 48 4.55 6.67 11.11
CA GLU A 48 4.44 5.80 9.94
C GLU A 48 3.57 6.45 8.87
N ALA A 49 2.49 7.12 9.25
CA ALA A 49 1.64 7.82 8.31
C ALA A 49 2.40 8.88 7.52
N ALA A 50 3.30 9.62 8.18
CA ALA A 50 4.11 10.64 7.51
C ALA A 50 4.98 10.06 6.39
N VAL A 51 5.43 8.82 6.54
CA VAL A 51 6.23 8.13 5.52
C VAL A 51 5.35 7.48 4.45
N VAL A 52 4.26 6.84 4.87
CA VAL A 52 3.45 5.97 4.01
C VAL A 52 2.43 6.75 3.17
N VAL A 53 1.83 7.81 3.72
CA VAL A 53 0.79 8.57 3.02
C VAL A 53 1.27 9.12 1.67
N PRO A 54 2.49 9.70 1.55
CA PRO A 54 2.98 10.12 0.24
C PRO A 54 3.13 8.96 -0.76
N GLU A 55 3.52 7.78 -0.27
CA GLU A 55 3.59 6.58 -1.12
C GLU A 55 2.20 6.18 -1.60
N LEU A 56 1.21 6.17 -0.70
CA LEU A 56 -0.16 5.83 -1.05
C LEU A 56 -0.71 6.76 -2.12
N ALA A 57 -0.40 8.04 -2.04
CA ALA A 57 -0.82 9.02 -3.04
C ALA A 57 -0.24 8.69 -4.42
N ARG A 58 1.04 8.32 -4.48
CA ARG A 58 1.67 7.92 -5.75
C ARG A 58 1.07 6.64 -6.31
N TRP A 59 0.77 5.66 -5.45
CA TRP A 59 0.15 4.41 -5.89
C TRP A 59 -1.27 4.64 -6.41
N ALA A 60 -2.03 5.54 -5.76
CA ALA A 60 -3.36 5.89 -6.21
C ALA A 60 -3.32 6.51 -7.61
N VAL A 61 -2.34 7.36 -7.89
CA VAL A 61 -2.14 7.93 -9.22
C VAL A 61 -1.82 6.83 -10.23
N SER A 62 -0.95 5.88 -9.86
CA SER A 62 -0.62 4.75 -10.73
C SER A 62 -1.84 3.91 -11.08
N LEU A 63 -2.77 3.72 -10.13
CA LEU A 63 -4.00 2.97 -10.37
C LEU A 63 -4.99 3.73 -11.24
N ALA A 64 -4.96 5.05 -11.23
CA ALA A 64 -5.84 5.88 -12.03
C ALA A 64 -5.37 5.99 -13.50
N LEU A 65 -4.09 5.71 -13.77
CA LEU A 65 -3.54 5.78 -15.11
C LEU A 65 -3.78 4.47 -15.86
N PRO A 66 -4.01 4.50 -17.17
CA PRO A 66 -4.09 3.27 -17.97
C PRO A 66 -2.74 2.53 -17.92
N PRO A 67 -2.78 1.20 -17.99
CA PRO A 67 -1.55 0.42 -18.01
C PRO A 67 -0.71 0.66 -19.27
#